data_54c13278aaa4b0098a5572682a4db686
#
_entry.id   54c13278aaa4b0098a5572682a4db686
#
_cell.length_a   1.000
_cell.length_b   1.000
_cell.length_c   1.000
_cell.angle_alpha   90.00
_cell.angle_beta   90.00
_cell.angle_gamma   90.00
#
_symmetry.space_group_name_H-M   'P 1'
#
loop_
_entity.id
_entity.type
_entity.pdbx_description
1 polymer ?
#
loop_
_entity_poly.entity_id
_entity_poly.type
_entity_poly.pdbx_seq_one_letter_code
_entity_poly.pdbx_strand_id
1 'polypeptide(L)'
;DHAKDGHVDNPVRHATSKLASMHFVSTEEHKRRLLAIGEPDSRIFVVGSVALDKFLIEPVVSKSEVLKRVGIDLDDGYGKIAVLIFHPVDSERERAGAYIHNMVTVLNGLGYHVCAGMPNSDPGNNAIRDALINLKDSASLTIYENLSRSLFINLLRSSDLMIGNSSAGLLEAPSIPLPAVNVGERQKGRLASSNVVFSGGSVE
;
A
#
# COMPACT_ATOMS: atom_id res chain seq x y z
N ASP A 1 11.49 -11.77 6.70
CA ASP A 1 11.25 -10.38 6.38
C ASP A 1 12.31 -9.87 5.40
N HIS A 2 11.89 -9.22 4.33
CA HIS A 2 12.82 -8.72 3.33
C HIS A 2 13.14 -7.26 3.65
N ALA A 3 14.25 -7.05 4.31
CA ALA A 3 14.71 -5.72 4.61
C ALA A 3 15.76 -5.31 3.57
N LYS A 4 15.71 -4.08 3.09
CA LYS A 4 16.70 -3.54 2.14
C LYS A 4 18.03 -3.28 2.86
N ASP A 5 19.12 -3.63 2.20
CA ASP A 5 20.46 -3.28 2.70
C ASP A 5 20.56 -1.76 2.91
N GLY A 6 21.13 -1.38 4.05
CA GLY A 6 21.28 0.02 4.44
C GLY A 6 20.06 0.70 5.06
N HIS A 7 18.91 0.03 5.15
CA HIS A 7 17.75 0.61 5.84
C HIS A 7 17.88 0.41 7.35
N VAL A 8 17.61 1.47 8.12
CA VAL A 8 17.71 1.47 9.60
C VAL A 8 16.85 0.40 10.28
N ASP A 9 15.74 0.01 9.64
CA ASP A 9 14.86 -1.03 10.16
C ASP A 9 15.50 -2.42 10.20
N ASN A 10 16.50 -2.70 9.35
CA ASN A 10 17.11 -4.02 9.27
C ASN A 10 17.76 -4.45 10.58
N PRO A 11 18.71 -3.70 11.13
CA PRO A 11 19.33 -4.10 12.40
C PRO A 11 18.30 -4.17 13.53
N VAL A 12 17.30 -3.28 13.55
CA VAL A 12 16.22 -3.30 14.54
C VAL A 12 15.40 -4.58 14.43
N ARG A 13 15.01 -4.99 13.23
CA ARG A 13 14.25 -6.23 12.99
C ARG A 13 15.04 -7.47 13.38
N HIS A 14 16.31 -7.54 13.03
CA HIS A 14 17.18 -8.65 13.42
C HIS A 14 17.37 -8.72 14.94
N ALA A 15 17.61 -7.59 15.59
CA ALA A 15 17.69 -7.51 17.04
C ALA A 15 16.37 -7.97 17.70
N THR A 16 15.23 -7.49 17.21
CA THR A 16 13.90 -7.90 17.69
C THR A 16 13.70 -9.42 17.54
N SER A 17 14.12 -10.00 16.41
CA SER A 17 14.05 -11.44 16.22
C SER A 17 14.89 -12.19 17.25
N LYS A 18 16.09 -11.70 17.60
CA LYS A 18 16.94 -12.32 18.60
C LYS A 18 16.42 -12.21 20.05
N LEU A 19 15.64 -11.17 20.33
CA LEU A 19 15.05 -10.94 21.65
C LEU A 19 13.70 -11.65 21.82
N ALA A 20 13.05 -12.06 20.72
CA ALA A 20 11.74 -12.69 20.75
C ALA A 20 11.83 -14.14 21.25
N SER A 21 10.89 -14.53 22.10
CA SER A 21 10.77 -15.92 22.58
C SER A 21 10.07 -16.84 21.56
N MET A 22 9.21 -16.29 20.71
CA MET A 22 8.47 -17.00 19.67
C MET A 22 8.31 -16.12 18.44
N HIS A 23 8.20 -16.73 17.27
CA HIS A 23 8.04 -16.08 15.99
C HIS A 23 6.79 -16.58 15.30
N PHE A 24 5.87 -15.69 14.98
CA PHE A 24 4.71 -15.95 14.13
C PHE A 24 4.96 -15.34 12.76
N VAL A 25 5.07 -16.18 11.75
CA VAL A 25 5.46 -15.75 10.40
C VAL A 25 4.36 -16.06 9.39
N SER A 26 4.34 -15.25 8.31
CA SER A 26 3.27 -15.34 7.33
C SER A 26 3.49 -16.46 6.29
N THR A 27 4.72 -16.86 6.03
CA THR A 27 5.07 -17.81 4.97
C THR A 27 6.23 -18.72 5.38
N GLU A 28 6.35 -19.87 4.71
CA GLU A 28 7.51 -20.75 4.84
C GLU A 28 8.83 -20.07 4.48
N GLU A 29 8.80 -19.11 3.55
CA GLU A 29 9.98 -18.31 3.21
C GLU A 29 10.46 -17.47 4.41
N HIS A 30 9.54 -16.84 5.15
CA HIS A 30 9.88 -16.11 6.36
C HIS A 30 10.43 -17.04 7.45
N LYS A 31 9.89 -18.25 7.59
CA LYS A 31 10.44 -19.29 8.48
C LYS A 31 11.87 -19.63 8.09
N ARG A 32 12.14 -19.91 6.81
CA ARG A 32 13.50 -20.24 6.34
C ARG A 32 14.51 -19.12 6.64
N ARG A 33 14.11 -17.85 6.54
CA ARG A 33 14.97 -16.71 6.87
C ARG A 33 15.31 -16.64 8.36
N LEU A 34 14.35 -16.92 9.25
CA LEU A 34 14.61 -16.99 10.68
C LEU A 34 15.55 -18.15 11.04
N LEU A 35 15.35 -19.31 10.45
CA LEU A 35 16.26 -20.45 10.59
C LEU A 35 17.68 -20.08 10.14
N ALA A 36 17.82 -19.36 9.01
CA ALA A 36 19.11 -18.96 8.48
C ALA A 36 19.89 -17.97 9.39
N ILE A 37 19.18 -17.19 10.20
CA ILE A 37 19.81 -16.34 11.22
C ILE A 37 19.97 -17.05 12.58
N GLY A 38 19.68 -18.37 12.62
CA GLY A 38 19.93 -19.20 13.79
C GLY A 38 18.82 -19.21 14.84
N GLU A 39 17.58 -18.88 14.47
CA GLU A 39 16.42 -19.07 15.35
C GLU A 39 16.01 -20.56 15.38
N PRO A 40 15.72 -21.14 16.57
CA PRO A 40 15.30 -22.52 16.67
C PRO A 40 13.97 -22.78 15.98
N ASP A 41 13.84 -23.90 15.25
CA ASP A 41 12.61 -24.29 14.55
C ASP A 41 11.41 -24.39 15.50
N SER A 42 11.62 -24.88 16.71
CA SER A 42 10.60 -25.03 17.75
C SER A 42 9.95 -23.71 18.22
N ARG A 43 10.54 -22.57 17.87
CA ARG A 43 10.02 -21.23 18.20
C ARG A 43 9.36 -20.53 17.02
N ILE A 44 9.32 -21.15 15.83
CA ILE A 44 8.84 -20.50 14.60
C ILE A 44 7.55 -21.19 14.13
N PHE A 45 6.48 -20.42 14.06
CA PHE A 45 5.14 -20.88 13.67
C PHE A 45 4.71 -20.17 12.40
N VAL A 46 4.38 -20.91 11.35
CA VAL A 46 3.79 -20.36 10.13
C VAL A 46 2.29 -20.28 10.33
N VAL A 47 1.78 -19.06 10.49
CA VAL A 47 0.37 -18.79 10.85
C VAL A 47 -0.38 -17.99 9.80
N GLY A 48 0.27 -17.63 8.69
CA GLY A 48 -0.29 -16.69 7.74
C GLY A 48 -0.14 -15.23 8.19
N SER A 49 -0.74 -14.32 7.46
CA SER A 49 -0.72 -12.89 7.80
C SER A 49 -1.93 -12.52 8.65
N VAL A 50 -1.74 -12.33 9.94
CA VAL A 50 -2.80 -11.90 10.87
C VAL A 50 -3.44 -10.54 10.48
N ALA A 51 -2.73 -9.74 9.68
CA ALA A 51 -3.27 -8.50 9.15
C ALA A 51 -4.46 -8.73 8.18
N LEU A 52 -4.56 -9.94 7.60
CA LEU A 52 -5.62 -10.31 6.67
C LEU A 52 -6.89 -10.84 7.36
N ASP A 53 -6.82 -11.23 8.62
CA ASP A 53 -7.98 -11.76 9.36
C ASP A 53 -9.15 -10.77 9.37
N LYS A 54 -8.84 -9.46 9.46
CA LYS A 54 -9.84 -8.41 9.38
C LYS A 54 -10.61 -8.39 8.05
N PHE A 55 -9.99 -8.78 6.94
CA PHE A 55 -10.69 -8.90 5.67
C PHE A 55 -11.71 -10.02 5.63
N LEU A 56 -11.58 -11.02 6.49
CA LEU A 56 -12.54 -12.14 6.58
C LEU A 56 -13.75 -11.78 7.44
N ILE A 57 -13.54 -11.03 8.51
CA ILE A 57 -14.57 -10.77 9.53
C ILE A 57 -15.21 -9.38 9.45
N GLU A 58 -14.58 -8.43 8.73
CA GLU A 58 -15.12 -7.07 8.61
C GLU A 58 -16.44 -7.08 7.81
N PRO A 59 -17.53 -6.52 8.35
CA PRO A 59 -18.78 -6.41 7.62
C PRO A 59 -18.61 -5.63 6.31
N VAL A 60 -19.29 -6.11 5.26
CA VAL A 60 -19.31 -5.44 3.96
C VAL A 60 -20.26 -4.26 4.01
N VAL A 61 -19.75 -3.09 3.67
CA VAL A 61 -20.53 -1.85 3.51
C VAL A 61 -20.77 -1.60 2.02
N SER A 62 -21.91 -1.05 1.64
CA SER A 62 -22.20 -0.73 0.25
C SER A 62 -21.19 0.29 -0.33
N LYS A 63 -20.87 0.16 -1.62
CA LYS A 63 -19.95 1.08 -2.32
C LYS A 63 -20.40 2.54 -2.13
N SER A 64 -21.69 2.86 -2.30
CA SER A 64 -22.23 4.21 -2.13
C SER A 64 -22.00 4.79 -0.75
N GLU A 65 -22.22 4.00 0.30
CA GLU A 65 -21.98 4.42 1.68
C GLU A 65 -20.50 4.62 1.98
N VAL A 66 -19.63 3.75 1.46
CA VAL A 66 -18.18 3.89 1.59
C VAL A 66 -17.70 5.18 0.93
N LEU A 67 -18.09 5.43 -0.31
CA LEU A 67 -17.67 6.61 -1.06
C LEU A 67 -18.17 7.89 -0.39
N LYS A 68 -19.40 7.92 0.08
CA LYS A 68 -19.95 9.04 0.87
C LYS A 68 -19.12 9.33 2.12
N ARG A 69 -18.71 8.29 2.87
CA ARG A 69 -17.87 8.45 4.08
C ARG A 69 -16.47 8.95 3.78
N VAL A 70 -15.95 8.63 2.60
CA VAL A 70 -14.63 9.10 2.14
C VAL A 70 -14.72 10.49 1.52
N GLY A 71 -15.94 10.98 1.21
CA GLY A 71 -16.18 12.29 0.61
C GLY A 71 -16.12 12.29 -0.93
N ILE A 72 -16.39 11.12 -1.53
CA ILE A 72 -16.48 10.98 -2.99
C ILE A 72 -17.94 11.03 -3.40
N ASP A 73 -18.30 11.98 -4.27
CA ASP A 73 -19.61 12.04 -4.90
C ASP A 73 -19.59 11.25 -6.21
N LEU A 74 -20.57 10.34 -6.38
CA LEU A 74 -20.67 9.51 -7.58
C LEU A 74 -21.29 10.25 -8.79
N ASP A 75 -21.91 11.40 -8.56
CA ASP A 75 -22.55 12.19 -9.60
C ASP A 75 -21.55 12.92 -10.52
N ASP A 76 -20.26 12.88 -10.18
CA ASP A 76 -19.17 13.48 -10.98
C ASP A 76 -18.82 12.71 -12.28
N GLY A 77 -19.59 11.68 -12.64
CA GLY A 77 -19.43 10.95 -13.91
C GLY A 77 -18.30 9.91 -13.94
N TYR A 78 -17.60 9.70 -12.82
CA TYR A 78 -16.54 8.70 -12.70
C TYR A 78 -17.11 7.36 -12.22
N GLY A 79 -17.07 6.35 -13.10
CA GLY A 79 -17.54 4.99 -12.77
C GLY A 79 -16.52 4.14 -12.00
N LYS A 80 -15.25 4.51 -12.05
CA LYS A 80 -14.12 3.72 -11.52
C LYS A 80 -13.40 4.47 -10.41
N ILE A 81 -12.99 3.73 -9.37
CA ILE A 81 -12.24 4.26 -8.22
C ILE A 81 -10.85 3.64 -8.17
N ALA A 82 -9.82 4.47 -8.06
CA ALA A 82 -8.46 4.04 -7.78
C ALA A 82 -8.01 4.52 -6.39
N VAL A 83 -7.49 3.62 -5.57
CA VAL A 83 -6.85 3.98 -4.30
C VAL A 83 -5.36 4.20 -4.55
N LEU A 84 -4.87 5.41 -4.24
CA LEU A 84 -3.47 5.78 -4.36
C LEU A 84 -2.84 5.91 -2.97
N ILE A 85 -1.78 5.13 -2.72
CA ILE A 85 -0.97 5.23 -1.49
C ILE A 85 0.50 5.20 -1.87
N PHE A 86 1.17 6.32 -1.67
CA PHE A 86 2.58 6.47 -2.01
C PHE A 86 3.37 7.04 -0.83
N HIS A 87 4.49 6.42 -0.51
CA HIS A 87 5.37 6.81 0.58
C HIS A 87 6.75 7.20 0.05
N PRO A 88 7.45 8.12 0.71
CA PRO A 88 8.78 8.51 0.29
C PRO A 88 9.77 7.36 0.38
N VAL A 89 10.74 7.35 -0.54
CA VAL A 89 11.90 6.45 -0.57
C VAL A 89 13.12 7.33 -0.85
N ASP A 90 14.18 7.17 -0.10
CA ASP A 90 15.35 8.05 -0.22
C ASP A 90 15.94 8.09 -1.63
N SER A 91 16.01 6.95 -2.31
CA SER A 91 16.52 6.84 -3.70
C SER A 91 15.61 7.48 -4.76
N GLU A 92 14.36 7.82 -4.42
CA GLU A 92 13.35 8.34 -5.35
C GLU A 92 12.77 9.69 -4.89
N ARG A 93 13.33 10.29 -3.82
CA ARG A 93 12.78 11.48 -3.16
C ARG A 93 12.55 12.65 -4.13
N GLU A 94 13.50 12.93 -5.01
CA GLU A 94 13.41 14.03 -5.98
C GLU A 94 12.31 13.80 -7.04
N ARG A 95 11.98 12.55 -7.32
CA ARG A 95 10.97 12.17 -8.32
C ARG A 95 9.58 11.93 -7.72
N ALA A 96 9.46 11.87 -6.40
CA ALA A 96 8.23 11.49 -5.71
C ALA A 96 7.02 12.36 -6.10
N GLY A 97 7.20 13.68 -6.20
CA GLY A 97 6.15 14.59 -6.65
C GLY A 97 5.73 14.35 -8.10
N ALA A 98 6.70 14.11 -8.99
CA ALA A 98 6.42 13.78 -10.39
C ALA A 98 5.66 12.45 -10.52
N TYR A 99 5.99 11.45 -9.72
CA TYR A 99 5.26 10.18 -9.71
C TYR A 99 3.81 10.36 -9.29
N ILE A 100 3.53 11.19 -8.27
CA ILE A 100 2.15 11.53 -7.89
C ILE A 100 1.41 12.20 -9.04
N HIS A 101 2.00 13.21 -9.64
CA HIS A 101 1.41 13.92 -10.77
C HIS A 101 1.09 12.96 -11.93
N ASN A 102 2.04 12.11 -12.32
CA ASN A 102 1.87 11.14 -13.41
C ASN A 102 0.75 10.14 -13.10
N MET A 103 0.74 9.54 -11.89
CA MET A 103 -0.28 8.58 -11.49
C MET A 103 -1.68 9.19 -11.53
N VAL A 104 -1.86 10.38 -10.94
CA VAL A 104 -3.18 11.05 -10.93
C VAL A 104 -3.62 11.42 -12.34
N THR A 105 -2.72 12.01 -13.15
CA THR A 105 -3.04 12.43 -14.52
C THR A 105 -3.45 11.25 -15.40
N VAL A 106 -2.69 10.15 -15.37
CA VAL A 106 -3.00 8.94 -16.15
C VAL A 106 -4.32 8.33 -15.71
N LEU A 107 -4.55 8.21 -14.40
CA LEU A 107 -5.77 7.63 -13.87
C LEU A 107 -7.02 8.45 -14.24
N ASN A 108 -6.94 9.78 -14.11
CA ASN A 108 -8.05 10.65 -14.52
C ASN A 108 -8.30 10.55 -16.03
N GLY A 109 -7.24 10.48 -16.85
CA GLY A 109 -7.34 10.25 -18.29
C GLY A 109 -8.01 8.91 -18.67
N LEU A 110 -7.92 7.91 -17.78
CA LEU A 110 -8.57 6.59 -17.92
C LEU A 110 -9.97 6.52 -17.28
N GLY A 111 -10.48 7.64 -16.77
CA GLY A 111 -11.81 7.74 -16.16
C GLY A 111 -11.90 7.23 -14.72
N TYR A 112 -10.78 7.21 -14.00
CA TYR A 112 -10.78 6.91 -12.57
C TYR A 112 -10.90 8.18 -11.73
N HIS A 113 -11.73 8.13 -10.69
CA HIS A 113 -11.61 9.02 -9.55
C HIS A 113 -10.51 8.48 -8.62
N VAL A 114 -9.55 9.32 -8.25
CA VAL A 114 -8.43 8.92 -7.39
C VAL A 114 -8.73 9.22 -5.94
N CYS A 115 -8.69 8.22 -5.09
CA CYS A 115 -8.78 8.35 -3.64
C CYS A 115 -7.37 8.21 -3.05
N ALA A 116 -6.72 9.31 -2.72
CA ALA A 116 -5.32 9.34 -2.30
C ALA A 116 -5.17 9.45 -0.78
N GLY A 117 -4.42 8.53 -0.20
CA GLY A 117 -3.97 8.63 1.19
C GLY A 117 -2.78 9.56 1.33
N MET A 118 -2.83 10.48 2.32
CA MET A 118 -1.66 11.28 2.65
C MET A 118 -0.48 10.39 3.04
N PRO A 119 0.76 10.76 2.65
CA PRO A 119 1.95 9.99 3.01
C PRO A 119 2.15 9.99 4.53
N ASN A 120 2.85 8.96 5.01
CA ASN A 120 3.31 8.90 6.40
C ASN A 120 4.32 10.03 6.71
N SER A 121 4.76 10.11 7.97
CA SER A 121 5.70 11.14 8.45
C SER A 121 7.17 10.88 8.08
N ASP A 122 7.47 9.91 7.22
CA ASP A 122 8.85 9.60 6.81
C ASP A 122 9.50 10.81 6.11
N PRO A 123 10.82 11.00 6.25
CA PRO A 123 11.54 12.07 5.58
C PRO A 123 11.31 12.09 4.07
N GLY A 124 10.96 13.25 3.50
CA GLY A 124 10.65 13.41 2.08
C GLY A 124 9.16 13.36 1.73
N ASN A 125 8.28 13.27 2.73
CA ASN A 125 6.84 13.27 2.52
C ASN A 125 6.28 14.59 1.95
N ASN A 126 6.98 15.73 2.16
CA ASN A 126 6.50 17.04 1.71
C ASN A 126 6.28 17.10 0.20
N ALA A 127 7.19 16.55 -0.60
CA ALA A 127 7.06 16.56 -2.07
C ALA A 127 5.79 15.81 -2.54
N ILE A 128 5.42 14.72 -1.85
CA ILE A 128 4.20 13.95 -2.12
C ILE A 128 2.97 14.76 -1.69
N ARG A 129 3.02 15.30 -0.46
CA ARG A 129 1.94 16.12 0.10
C ARG A 129 1.64 17.34 -0.77
N ASP A 130 2.67 18.10 -1.16
CA ASP A 130 2.55 19.29 -1.99
C ASP A 130 1.98 18.95 -3.38
N ALA A 131 2.44 17.85 -3.99
CA ALA A 131 1.90 17.39 -5.27
C ALA A 131 0.41 17.04 -5.19
N LEU A 132 -0.03 16.32 -4.13
CA LEU A 132 -1.44 15.99 -3.92
C LEU A 132 -2.29 17.25 -3.70
N ILE A 133 -1.81 18.18 -2.87
CA ILE A 133 -2.52 19.44 -2.57
C ILE A 133 -2.67 20.29 -3.85
N ASN A 134 -1.62 20.40 -4.64
CA ASN A 134 -1.63 21.18 -5.88
C ASN A 134 -2.56 20.60 -6.95
N LEU A 135 -2.81 19.30 -6.92
CA LEU A 135 -3.72 18.60 -7.85
C LEU A 135 -5.18 18.62 -7.40
N LYS A 136 -5.45 18.90 -6.13
CA LYS A 136 -6.78 18.71 -5.52
C LYS A 136 -7.92 19.42 -6.25
N ASP A 137 -7.68 20.64 -6.72
CA ASP A 137 -8.72 21.47 -7.34
C ASP A 137 -8.78 21.32 -8.87
N SER A 138 -7.83 20.62 -9.48
CA SER A 138 -7.72 20.48 -10.94
C SER A 138 -7.92 19.04 -11.44
N ALA A 139 -8.07 18.11 -10.54
CA ALA A 139 -8.16 16.69 -10.86
C ALA A 139 -9.34 16.02 -10.13
N SER A 140 -9.83 14.91 -10.66
CA SER A 140 -10.75 14.05 -9.95
C SER A 140 -10.01 13.28 -8.83
N LEU A 141 -9.86 13.96 -7.70
CA LEU A 141 -9.01 13.55 -6.60
C LEU A 141 -9.67 13.87 -5.25
N THR A 142 -9.86 12.84 -4.44
CA THR A 142 -10.20 12.98 -3.03
C THR A 142 -9.00 12.58 -2.18
N ILE A 143 -8.64 13.41 -1.21
CA ILE A 143 -7.49 13.19 -0.33
C ILE A 143 -8.02 12.86 1.07
N TYR A 144 -7.51 11.78 1.67
CA TYR A 144 -7.78 11.43 3.06
C TYR A 144 -6.48 11.36 3.88
N GLU A 145 -6.54 11.72 5.15
CA GLU A 145 -5.39 11.62 6.06
C GLU A 145 -5.31 10.23 6.69
N ASN A 146 -6.34 9.88 7.46
CA ASN A 146 -6.45 8.59 8.13
C ASN A 146 -7.87 8.05 7.99
N LEU A 147 -7.98 6.78 7.68
CA LEU A 147 -9.23 6.04 7.70
C LEU A 147 -9.21 5.02 8.82
N SER A 148 -10.36 4.76 9.44
CA SER A 148 -10.49 3.60 10.31
C SER A 148 -10.18 2.34 9.52
N ARG A 149 -9.67 1.29 10.18
CA ARG A 149 -9.37 0.02 9.51
C ARG A 149 -10.58 -0.55 8.76
N SER A 150 -11.77 -0.45 9.37
CA SER A 150 -13.04 -0.86 8.75
C SER A 150 -13.31 -0.10 7.45
N LEU A 151 -13.22 1.22 7.48
CA LEU A 151 -13.47 2.05 6.30
C LEU A 151 -12.42 1.80 5.21
N PHE A 152 -11.15 1.63 5.58
CA PHE A 152 -10.08 1.32 4.62
C PHE A 152 -10.30 -0.02 3.90
N ILE A 153 -10.66 -1.09 4.64
CA ILE A 153 -10.98 -2.39 4.06
C ILE A 153 -12.13 -2.26 3.06
N ASN A 154 -13.19 -1.56 3.45
CA ASN A 154 -14.35 -1.40 2.58
C ASN A 154 -14.07 -0.44 1.40
N LEU A 155 -13.18 0.54 1.55
CA LEU A 155 -12.69 1.35 0.43
C LEU A 155 -11.95 0.47 -0.60
N LEU A 156 -11.03 -0.39 -0.16
CA LEU A 156 -10.35 -1.31 -1.06
C LEU A 156 -11.34 -2.26 -1.77
N ARG A 157 -12.34 -2.79 -1.05
CA ARG A 157 -13.39 -3.64 -1.63
C ARG A 157 -14.28 -2.90 -2.66
N SER A 158 -14.41 -1.60 -2.51
CA SER A 158 -15.23 -0.74 -3.38
C SER A 158 -14.46 -0.16 -4.57
N SER A 159 -13.16 -0.39 -4.62
CA SER A 159 -12.25 0.17 -5.62
C SER A 159 -11.96 -0.81 -6.75
N ASP A 160 -11.59 -0.28 -7.90
CA ASP A 160 -11.30 -1.04 -9.12
C ASP A 160 -9.80 -1.23 -9.32
N LEU A 161 -8.96 -0.41 -8.64
CA LEU A 161 -7.51 -0.44 -8.74
C LEU A 161 -6.87 0.10 -7.46
N MET A 162 -5.74 -0.47 -7.08
CA MET A 162 -4.81 0.13 -6.13
C MET A 162 -3.51 0.50 -6.84
N ILE A 163 -2.98 1.70 -6.61
CA ILE A 163 -1.74 2.18 -7.21
C ILE A 163 -0.83 2.84 -6.18
N GLY A 164 0.47 2.76 -6.38
CA GLY A 164 1.47 3.38 -5.53
C GLY A 164 2.53 2.41 -5.05
N ASN A 165 3.15 2.69 -3.90
CA ASN A 165 4.22 1.84 -3.36
C ASN A 165 3.93 1.32 -1.95
N SER A 166 2.68 1.30 -1.55
CA SER A 166 2.28 0.72 -0.26
C SER A 166 2.37 -0.81 -0.28
N SER A 167 2.78 -1.39 0.85
CA SER A 167 2.72 -2.85 1.02
C SER A 167 1.31 -3.41 0.98
N ALA A 168 0.28 -2.59 1.15
CA ALA A 168 -1.11 -3.01 1.05
C ALA A 168 -1.44 -3.58 -0.34
N GLY A 169 -0.83 -3.05 -1.42
CA GLY A 169 -0.96 -3.59 -2.77
C GLY A 169 -0.45 -5.02 -2.93
N LEU A 170 0.58 -5.39 -2.14
CA LEU A 170 1.18 -6.73 -2.19
C LEU A 170 0.55 -7.71 -1.20
N LEU A 171 0.11 -7.21 -0.03
CA LEU A 171 -0.31 -8.05 1.08
C LEU A 171 -1.83 -8.12 1.24
N GLU A 172 -2.51 -6.98 1.08
CA GLU A 172 -3.93 -6.85 1.36
C GLU A 172 -4.80 -6.96 0.10
N ALA A 173 -4.42 -6.27 -0.97
CA ALA A 173 -5.14 -6.31 -2.24
C ALA A 173 -5.34 -7.73 -2.82
N PRO A 174 -4.39 -8.70 -2.66
CA PRO A 174 -4.61 -10.07 -3.12
C PRO A 174 -5.72 -10.82 -2.38
N SER A 175 -6.04 -10.45 -1.13
CA SER A 175 -7.09 -11.11 -0.34
C SER A 175 -8.51 -10.74 -0.80
N ILE A 176 -8.61 -9.64 -1.51
CA ILE A 176 -9.79 -9.19 -2.26
C ILE A 176 -9.31 -9.06 -3.70
N PRO A 177 -9.91 -9.64 -4.72
CA PRO A 177 -9.33 -9.67 -6.07
C PRO A 177 -9.20 -8.27 -6.69
N LEU A 178 -8.41 -7.40 -6.04
CA LEU A 178 -8.14 -6.02 -6.42
C LEU A 178 -6.81 -5.95 -7.17
N PRO A 179 -6.79 -5.55 -8.45
CA PRO A 179 -5.56 -5.29 -9.18
C PRO A 179 -4.73 -4.21 -8.49
N ALA A 180 -3.40 -4.37 -8.52
CA ALA A 180 -2.49 -3.40 -7.93
C ALA A 180 -1.33 -3.07 -8.88
N VAL A 181 -1.01 -1.78 -9.01
CA VAL A 181 0.18 -1.31 -9.71
C VAL A 181 1.17 -0.77 -8.69
N ASN A 182 2.28 -1.47 -8.53
CA ASN A 182 3.37 -0.98 -7.68
C ASN A 182 4.27 -0.06 -8.48
N VAL A 183 4.38 1.19 -8.05
CA VAL A 183 5.19 2.23 -8.70
C VAL A 183 6.47 2.44 -7.90
N GLY A 184 7.61 2.39 -8.59
CA GLY A 184 8.93 2.61 -7.98
C GLY A 184 9.50 1.41 -7.24
N GLU A 185 10.58 1.65 -6.53
CA GLU A 185 11.49 0.61 -6.02
C GLU A 185 11.18 0.12 -4.60
N ARG A 186 10.27 0.78 -3.87
CA ARG A 186 10.02 0.51 -2.43
C ARG A 186 9.69 -0.94 -2.13
N GLN A 187 8.96 -1.62 -3.00
CA GLN A 187 8.53 -3.00 -2.82
C GLN A 187 9.35 -4.02 -3.63
N LYS A 188 10.40 -3.58 -4.33
CA LYS A 188 11.24 -4.46 -5.15
C LYS A 188 11.81 -5.62 -4.35
N GLY A 189 11.73 -6.83 -4.89
CA GLY A 189 12.23 -8.05 -4.26
C GLY A 189 11.34 -8.62 -3.14
N ARG A 190 10.18 -8.02 -2.86
CA ARG A 190 9.18 -8.62 -1.97
C ARG A 190 8.34 -9.66 -2.70
N LEU A 191 7.82 -10.61 -1.94
CA LEU A 191 6.81 -11.54 -2.46
C LEU A 191 5.59 -10.75 -2.92
N ALA A 192 5.14 -11.00 -4.13
CA ALA A 192 3.95 -10.41 -4.72
C ALA A 192 3.08 -11.50 -5.32
N SER A 193 1.79 -11.31 -5.30
CA SER A 193 0.81 -12.16 -5.95
C SER A 193 0.59 -11.74 -7.40
N SER A 194 -0.11 -12.56 -8.18
CA SER A 194 -0.38 -12.32 -9.61
C SER A 194 -1.26 -11.10 -9.92
N ASN A 195 -1.89 -10.51 -8.90
CA ASN A 195 -2.67 -9.27 -9.03
C ASN A 195 -1.79 -8.00 -9.11
N VAL A 196 -0.46 -8.10 -8.94
CA VAL A 196 0.45 -6.96 -8.84
C VAL A 196 1.29 -6.82 -10.11
N VAL A 197 1.26 -5.63 -10.71
CA VAL A 197 2.16 -5.22 -11.79
C VAL A 197 3.16 -4.19 -11.24
N PHE A 198 4.44 -4.32 -11.60
CA PHE A 198 5.48 -3.38 -11.20
C PHE A 198 5.77 -2.39 -12.33
N SER A 199 5.82 -1.09 -11.99
CA SER A 199 6.09 0.01 -12.93
C SER A 199 7.19 0.92 -12.39
N GLY A 200 7.97 1.54 -13.29
CA GLY A 200 9.01 2.51 -12.95
C GLY A 200 8.52 3.92 -12.62
N GLY A 201 7.23 4.22 -12.78
CA GLY A 201 6.65 5.55 -12.50
C GLY A 201 6.79 6.58 -13.62
N SER A 202 7.32 6.23 -14.79
CA SER A 202 7.22 7.03 -16.02
C SER A 202 5.82 6.88 -16.65
N VAL A 203 5.48 7.83 -17.52
CA VAL A 203 4.20 7.82 -18.29
C VAL A 203 4.31 6.97 -19.56
N GLU A 204 5.50 6.43 -19.84
CA GLU A 204 5.77 5.55 -20.98
C GLU A 204 5.32 4.12 -20.75
#